data_7f4b05f281aea25303977451b12dcc37
#
_entry.id   7f4b05f281aea25303977451b12dcc37
#
_cell.length_a   1.000
_cell.length_b   1.000
_cell.length_c   1.000
_cell.angle_alpha   90.00
_cell.angle_beta   90.00
_cell.angle_gamma   90.00
#
_symmetry.space_group_name_H-M   'P 1'
#
loop_
_entity.id
_entity.type
_entity.pdbx_description
1 polymer ?
#
loop_
_entity_poly.entity_id
_entity_poly.type
_entity_poly.pdbx_seq_one_letter_code
_entity_poly.pdbx_strand_id
1 'polypeptide(L)'
;KVIDMQLDLKCSRCGNRYDYYKFDNGQEERIGCDCFMIEKAKQSTSNYKAKQKRLDIERVFKQSMLNDDLLKAHFDNYKPTNSDLLEAKQIMQKYAANFSIDKPTSLLLHGTYGIGKSHLAMSIVKEVKKKGYTALFIDVTELITAYRDTYTKTSDVTEKQLDQLI
;
A
#
# COMPACT_ATOMS: atom_id res chain seq x y z
N LYS A 1 -35.43 -3.37 -9.75
CA LYS A 1 -36.54 -4.14 -9.14
C LYS A 1 -36.07 -4.65 -7.78
N VAL A 2 -36.99 -4.58 -6.76
CA VAL A 2 -36.66 -5.14 -5.42
C VAL A 2 -36.68 -6.66 -5.53
N ILE A 3 -35.60 -7.31 -5.03
CA ILE A 3 -35.46 -8.77 -5.02
C ILE A 3 -35.52 -9.37 -3.62
N ASP A 4 -35.29 -8.55 -2.58
CA ASP A 4 -35.41 -8.94 -1.17
C ASP A 4 -35.89 -7.73 -0.36
N MET A 5 -36.74 -7.98 0.63
CA MET A 5 -37.31 -6.94 1.49
C MET A 5 -37.55 -7.51 2.89
N GLN A 6 -37.06 -6.81 3.89
CA GLN A 6 -37.30 -7.13 5.30
C GLN A 6 -37.77 -5.88 6.02
N LEU A 7 -38.91 -5.96 6.67
CA LEU A 7 -39.55 -4.82 7.32
C LEU A 7 -39.40 -4.86 8.83
N ASP A 8 -39.43 -3.69 9.45
CA ASP A 8 -39.50 -3.50 10.90
C ASP A 8 -38.30 -4.10 11.66
N LEU A 9 -37.12 -4.07 11.07
CA LEU A 9 -35.89 -4.52 11.70
C LEU A 9 -35.41 -3.52 12.76
N LYS A 10 -34.77 -4.01 13.85
CA LYS A 10 -34.20 -3.15 14.88
C LYS A 10 -32.71 -2.96 14.65
N CYS A 11 -32.29 -1.71 14.56
CA CYS A 11 -30.86 -1.38 14.43
C CYS A 11 -30.11 -1.66 15.76
N SER A 12 -29.06 -2.48 15.69
CA SER A 12 -28.23 -2.83 16.85
C SER A 12 -27.41 -1.65 17.42
N ARG A 13 -27.24 -0.58 16.65
CA ARG A 13 -26.45 0.59 17.05
C ARG A 13 -27.28 1.71 17.69
N CYS A 14 -28.36 2.14 17.02
CA CYS A 14 -29.18 3.26 17.49
C CYS A 14 -30.52 2.83 18.10
N GLY A 15 -30.89 1.56 17.97
CA GLY A 15 -32.17 1.04 18.48
C GLY A 15 -33.37 1.40 17.61
N ASN A 16 -33.25 2.26 16.60
CA ASN A 16 -34.33 2.64 15.70
C ASN A 16 -34.76 1.46 14.84
N ARG A 17 -36.03 1.47 14.46
CA ARG A 17 -36.58 0.53 13.48
C ARG A 17 -36.29 1.00 12.07
N TYR A 18 -36.06 0.07 11.15
CA TYR A 18 -35.78 0.35 9.75
C TYR A 18 -36.30 -0.78 8.85
N ASP A 19 -36.59 -0.43 7.60
CA ASP A 19 -36.92 -1.35 6.54
C ASP A 19 -35.68 -1.55 5.65
N TYR A 20 -35.40 -2.78 5.24
CA TYR A 20 -34.30 -3.14 4.37
C TYR A 20 -34.82 -3.56 3.01
N TYR A 21 -34.19 -3.04 1.96
CA TYR A 21 -34.50 -3.34 0.56
C TYR A 21 -33.22 -3.70 -0.18
N LYS A 22 -33.29 -4.78 -0.97
CA LYS A 22 -32.23 -5.18 -1.90
C LYS A 22 -32.76 -5.19 -3.31
N PHE A 23 -32.02 -4.57 -4.23
CA PHE A 23 -32.37 -4.42 -5.62
C PHE A 23 -31.58 -5.39 -6.52
N ASP A 24 -32.09 -5.67 -7.71
CA ASP A 24 -31.49 -6.55 -8.72
C ASP A 24 -30.13 -6.04 -9.24
N ASN A 25 -29.87 -4.76 -9.16
CA ASN A 25 -28.59 -4.13 -9.47
C ASN A 25 -27.53 -4.25 -8.34
N GLY A 26 -27.82 -5.00 -7.27
CA GLY A 26 -26.97 -5.18 -6.11
C GLY A 26 -26.96 -4.00 -5.12
N GLN A 27 -27.77 -2.98 -5.35
CA GLN A 27 -27.93 -1.85 -4.42
C GLN A 27 -28.74 -2.29 -3.21
N GLU A 28 -28.35 -1.80 -2.03
CA GLU A 28 -29.04 -2.04 -0.76
C GLU A 28 -29.41 -0.70 -0.13
N GLU A 29 -30.65 -0.60 0.36
CA GLU A 29 -31.16 0.59 1.05
C GLU A 29 -31.77 0.23 2.39
N ARG A 30 -31.66 1.16 3.35
CA ARG A 30 -32.27 1.06 4.68
C ARG A 30 -33.04 2.35 4.96
N ILE A 31 -34.31 2.24 5.20
CA ILE A 31 -35.19 3.38 5.46
C ILE A 31 -35.59 3.37 6.94
N GLY A 32 -35.33 4.48 7.66
CA GLY A 32 -35.62 4.62 9.10
C GLY A 32 -34.41 4.58 10.00
N CYS A 33 -33.23 4.26 9.45
CA CYS A 33 -31.95 4.30 10.19
C CYS A 33 -30.79 4.73 9.31
N ASP A 34 -30.10 5.81 9.67
CA ASP A 34 -28.95 6.37 8.94
C ASP A 34 -27.61 5.73 9.29
N CYS A 35 -27.55 4.85 10.31
CA CYS A 35 -26.29 4.27 10.81
C CYS A 35 -25.47 3.57 9.71
N PHE A 36 -26.13 2.91 8.78
CA PHE A 36 -25.48 2.23 7.66
C PHE A 36 -24.85 3.22 6.67
N MET A 37 -25.59 4.28 6.33
CA MET A 37 -25.10 5.32 5.42
C MET A 37 -23.93 6.10 6.03
N ILE A 38 -24.02 6.42 7.33
CA ILE A 38 -22.94 7.08 8.08
C ILE A 38 -21.68 6.21 8.09
N GLU A 39 -21.81 4.91 8.30
CA GLU A 39 -20.65 4.00 8.30
C GLU A 39 -20.02 3.90 6.90
N LYS A 40 -20.83 3.73 5.88
CA LYS A 40 -20.38 3.69 4.49
C LYS A 40 -19.67 4.98 4.07
N ALA A 41 -20.20 6.13 4.51
CA ALA A 41 -19.59 7.44 4.27
C ALA A 41 -18.23 7.58 5.01
N LYS A 42 -18.14 7.15 6.28
CA LYS A 42 -16.90 7.14 7.04
C LYS A 42 -15.84 6.26 6.39
N GLN A 43 -16.20 5.07 5.96
CA GLN A 43 -15.30 4.12 5.30
C GLN A 43 -14.83 4.66 3.94
N SER A 44 -15.74 5.25 3.16
CA SER A 44 -15.39 5.91 1.90
C SER A 44 -14.41 7.07 2.10
N THR A 45 -14.65 7.92 3.12
CA THR A 45 -13.78 9.05 3.46
C THR A 45 -12.40 8.57 3.93
N SER A 46 -12.36 7.52 4.75
CA SER A 46 -11.11 6.90 5.21
C SER A 46 -10.29 6.33 4.04
N ASN A 47 -10.94 5.59 3.16
CA ASN A 47 -10.31 5.02 1.97
C ASN A 47 -9.79 6.12 1.02
N TYR A 48 -10.57 7.20 0.85
CA TYR A 48 -10.14 8.36 0.07
C TYR A 48 -8.90 9.04 0.66
N LYS A 49 -8.90 9.30 1.98
CA LYS A 49 -7.74 9.88 2.68
C LYS A 49 -6.50 8.99 2.58
N ALA A 50 -6.66 7.69 2.76
CA ALA A 50 -5.56 6.73 2.60
C ALA A 50 -5.00 6.72 1.18
N LYS A 51 -5.86 6.78 0.17
CA LYS A 51 -5.46 6.87 -1.24
C LYS A 51 -4.73 8.17 -1.55
N GLN A 52 -5.22 9.32 -1.05
CA GLN A 52 -4.55 10.61 -1.23
C GLN A 52 -3.17 10.61 -0.59
N LYS A 53 -3.07 10.17 0.67
CA LYS A 53 -1.80 10.05 1.38
C LYS A 53 -0.79 9.19 0.59
N ARG A 54 -1.24 8.06 0.04
CA ARG A 54 -0.40 7.19 -0.80
C ARG A 54 0.09 7.92 -2.06
N LEU A 55 -0.78 8.67 -2.74
CA LEU A 55 -0.42 9.43 -3.94
C LEU A 55 0.57 10.56 -3.62
N ASP A 56 0.43 11.23 -2.49
CA ASP A 56 1.36 12.28 -2.06
C ASP A 56 2.74 11.69 -1.76
N ILE A 57 2.80 10.57 -1.05
CA ILE A 57 4.02 9.82 -0.79
C ILE A 57 4.68 9.38 -2.12
N GLU A 58 3.91 8.77 -3.03
CA GLU A 58 4.42 8.35 -4.33
C GLU A 58 4.93 9.55 -5.16
N ARG A 59 4.33 10.73 -5.02
CA ARG A 59 4.76 11.95 -5.72
C ARG A 59 6.11 12.44 -5.19
N VAL A 60 6.30 12.46 -3.87
CA VAL A 60 7.56 12.87 -3.23
C VAL A 60 8.72 12.02 -3.71
N PHE A 61 8.53 10.70 -3.77
CA PHE A 61 9.59 9.76 -4.16
C PHE A 61 9.59 9.40 -5.66
N LYS A 62 8.64 9.89 -6.44
CA LYS A 62 8.63 9.70 -7.91
C LYS A 62 9.68 10.54 -8.62
N GLN A 63 10.14 11.60 -7.97
CA GLN A 63 11.27 12.42 -8.44
C GLN A 63 12.63 11.80 -8.10
N SER A 64 12.66 10.72 -7.30
CA SER A 64 13.89 9.98 -7.08
C SER A 64 14.38 9.44 -8.43
N MET A 65 15.63 9.71 -8.76
CA MET A 65 16.29 9.25 -9.98
C MET A 65 16.48 7.72 -9.95
N LEU A 66 15.36 6.99 -9.96
CA LEU A 66 15.41 5.56 -10.22
C LEU A 66 15.91 5.39 -11.66
N ASN A 67 17.09 4.82 -11.80
CA ASN A 67 17.64 4.43 -13.09
C ASN A 67 16.58 3.59 -13.84
N ASP A 68 16.40 3.86 -15.15
CA ASP A 68 15.45 3.14 -16.02
C ASP A 68 15.62 1.61 -15.95
N ASP A 69 16.83 1.14 -15.72
CA ASP A 69 17.13 -0.29 -15.54
C ASP A 69 16.52 -0.84 -14.24
N LEU A 70 16.53 -0.04 -13.18
CA LEU A 70 15.92 -0.42 -11.90
C LEU A 70 14.39 -0.42 -12.01
N LEU A 71 13.81 0.50 -12.77
CA LEU A 71 12.38 0.50 -13.08
C LEU A 71 11.94 -0.75 -13.86
N LYS A 72 12.83 -1.38 -14.62
CA LYS A 72 12.56 -2.63 -15.35
C LYS A 72 12.88 -3.87 -14.55
N ALA A 73 13.49 -3.75 -13.37
CA ALA A 73 13.89 -4.89 -12.55
C ALA A 73 12.69 -5.75 -12.13
N HIS A 74 12.81 -7.06 -12.33
CA HIS A 74 11.88 -8.12 -11.94
C HIS A 74 12.66 -9.37 -11.59
N PHE A 75 12.08 -10.27 -10.79
CA PHE A 75 12.72 -11.55 -10.50
C PHE A 75 13.05 -12.37 -11.77
N ASP A 76 12.21 -12.26 -12.81
CA ASP A 76 12.36 -13.04 -14.04
C ASP A 76 13.59 -12.61 -14.87
N ASN A 77 13.92 -11.32 -14.84
CA ASN A 77 15.08 -10.77 -15.58
C ASN A 77 16.35 -10.67 -14.73
N TYR A 78 16.31 -11.07 -13.45
CA TYR A 78 17.52 -11.23 -12.63
C TYR A 78 18.24 -12.54 -12.99
N LYS A 79 19.48 -12.43 -13.45
CA LYS A 79 20.33 -13.56 -13.86
C LYS A 79 21.41 -13.80 -12.80
N PRO A 80 21.23 -14.76 -11.89
CA PRO A 80 22.27 -15.11 -10.91
C PRO A 80 23.49 -15.73 -11.63
N THR A 81 24.68 -15.34 -11.23
CA THR A 81 25.95 -15.82 -11.82
C THR A 81 26.58 -16.94 -11.02
N ASN A 82 26.09 -17.23 -9.82
CA ASN A 82 26.54 -18.32 -8.95
C ASN A 82 25.41 -18.88 -8.10
N SER A 83 25.70 -19.94 -7.35
CA SER A 83 24.73 -20.62 -6.45
C SER A 83 24.19 -19.72 -5.37
N ASP A 84 25.03 -18.89 -4.75
CA ASP A 84 24.66 -18.03 -3.63
C ASP A 84 23.67 -16.93 -4.08
N LEU A 85 23.86 -16.39 -5.27
CA LEU A 85 22.95 -15.42 -5.87
C LEU A 85 21.63 -16.06 -6.31
N LEU A 86 21.66 -17.34 -6.70
CA LEU A 86 20.45 -18.11 -6.98
C LEU A 86 19.65 -18.34 -5.71
N GLU A 87 20.32 -18.76 -4.63
CA GLU A 87 19.71 -18.92 -3.32
C GLU A 87 19.12 -17.60 -2.80
N ALA A 88 19.87 -16.50 -2.89
CA ALA A 88 19.39 -15.17 -2.55
C ALA A 88 18.10 -14.81 -3.32
N LYS A 89 18.06 -15.05 -4.65
CA LYS A 89 16.85 -14.85 -5.46
C LYS A 89 15.68 -15.65 -4.93
N GLN A 90 15.87 -16.93 -4.60
CA GLN A 90 14.80 -17.81 -4.09
C GLN A 90 14.28 -17.32 -2.73
N ILE A 91 15.17 -16.92 -1.83
CA ILE A 91 14.81 -16.34 -0.52
C ILE A 91 13.96 -15.08 -0.72
N MET A 92 14.36 -14.18 -1.62
CA MET A 92 13.63 -12.93 -1.90
C MET A 92 12.27 -13.19 -2.53
N GLN A 93 12.17 -14.15 -3.44
CA GLN A 93 10.88 -14.57 -4.02
C GLN A 93 9.95 -15.14 -2.95
N LYS A 94 10.48 -16.01 -2.06
CA LYS A 94 9.73 -16.58 -0.94
C LYS A 94 9.28 -15.49 0.04
N TYR A 95 10.15 -14.51 0.33
CA TYR A 95 9.80 -13.35 1.15
C TYR A 95 8.65 -12.57 0.55
N ALA A 96 8.75 -12.17 -0.73
CA ALA A 96 7.69 -11.43 -1.41
C ALA A 96 6.38 -12.24 -1.51
N ALA A 97 6.47 -13.56 -1.72
CA ALA A 97 5.31 -14.44 -1.75
C ALA A 97 4.59 -14.55 -0.40
N ASN A 98 5.32 -14.56 0.71
CA ASN A 98 4.77 -14.69 2.06
C ASN A 98 4.61 -13.35 2.79
N PHE A 99 4.82 -12.23 2.11
CA PHE A 99 4.71 -10.91 2.73
C PHE A 99 3.31 -10.69 3.33
N SER A 100 3.28 -10.29 4.60
CA SER A 100 2.08 -9.91 5.34
C SER A 100 2.40 -8.78 6.32
N ILE A 101 1.47 -7.84 6.46
CA ILE A 101 1.57 -6.75 7.45
C ILE A 101 1.38 -7.29 8.88
N ASP A 102 0.60 -8.36 9.04
CA ASP A 102 0.31 -8.94 10.36
C ASP A 102 1.52 -9.64 10.99
N LYS A 103 2.48 -10.04 10.16
CA LYS A 103 3.74 -10.67 10.58
C LYS A 103 4.92 -9.98 9.90
N PRO A 104 5.26 -8.76 10.34
CA PRO A 104 6.34 -8.01 9.72
C PRO A 104 7.68 -8.72 9.93
N THR A 105 8.40 -8.89 8.86
CA THR A 105 9.75 -9.45 8.84
C THR A 105 10.69 -8.48 8.13
N SER A 106 11.87 -8.27 8.69
CA SER A 106 12.91 -7.46 8.05
C SER A 106 13.87 -8.34 7.26
N LEU A 107 14.39 -7.80 6.17
CA LEU A 107 15.33 -8.46 5.30
C LEU A 107 16.53 -7.56 5.07
N LEU A 108 17.74 -8.07 5.36
CA LEU A 108 19.00 -7.37 5.11
C LEU A 108 19.74 -8.02 3.94
N LEU A 109 20.00 -7.23 2.88
CA LEU A 109 20.82 -7.64 1.75
C LEU A 109 22.23 -7.07 1.91
N HIS A 110 23.20 -7.94 2.08
CA HIS A 110 24.61 -7.59 2.14
C HIS A 110 25.38 -8.23 1.00
N GLY A 111 26.44 -7.59 0.52
CA GLY A 111 27.29 -8.12 -0.53
C GLY A 111 28.00 -7.01 -1.32
N THR A 112 28.91 -7.41 -2.22
CA THR A 112 29.73 -6.51 -3.05
C THR A 112 28.89 -5.67 -4.02
N TYR A 113 29.50 -4.64 -4.59
CA TYR A 113 28.85 -3.81 -5.60
C TYR A 113 28.54 -4.63 -6.87
N GLY A 114 27.44 -4.30 -7.55
CA GLY A 114 27.09 -4.88 -8.85
C GLY A 114 26.37 -6.22 -8.85
N ILE A 115 26.25 -6.93 -7.71
CA ILE A 115 25.59 -8.26 -7.64
C ILE A 115 24.05 -8.22 -7.74
N GLY A 116 23.45 -7.04 -7.90
CA GLY A 116 22.02 -6.90 -8.12
C GLY A 116 21.15 -6.78 -6.87
N LYS A 117 21.68 -6.32 -5.72
CA LYS A 117 20.90 -6.09 -4.49
C LYS A 117 19.70 -5.17 -4.73
N SER A 118 19.91 -4.02 -5.37
CA SER A 118 18.86 -3.06 -5.70
C SER A 118 17.83 -3.65 -6.69
N HIS A 119 18.28 -4.48 -7.64
CA HIS A 119 17.41 -5.20 -8.56
C HIS A 119 16.46 -6.15 -7.81
N LEU A 120 16.99 -6.96 -6.90
CA LEU A 120 16.19 -7.86 -6.07
C LEU A 120 15.24 -7.10 -5.13
N ALA A 121 15.70 -6.03 -4.49
CA ALA A 121 14.87 -5.18 -3.64
C ALA A 121 13.71 -4.56 -4.42
N MET A 122 13.95 -4.01 -5.61
CA MET A 122 12.90 -3.47 -6.47
C MET A 122 11.92 -4.57 -6.94
N SER A 123 12.42 -5.77 -7.20
CA SER A 123 11.57 -6.92 -7.55
C SER A 123 10.60 -7.26 -6.41
N ILE A 124 11.06 -7.23 -5.15
CA ILE A 124 10.19 -7.41 -3.97
C ILE A 124 9.13 -6.31 -3.92
N VAL A 125 9.52 -5.04 -4.05
CA VAL A 125 8.57 -3.91 -4.02
C VAL A 125 7.46 -4.09 -5.05
N LYS A 126 7.79 -4.53 -6.25
CA LYS A 126 6.79 -4.76 -7.32
C LYS A 126 5.84 -5.91 -7.00
N GLU A 127 6.36 -7.04 -6.48
CA GLU A 127 5.52 -8.18 -6.12
C GLU A 127 4.59 -7.85 -4.93
N VAL A 128 5.08 -7.11 -3.95
CA VAL A 128 4.28 -6.65 -2.81
C VAL A 128 3.19 -5.67 -3.27
N LYS A 129 3.51 -4.76 -4.21
CA LYS A 129 2.51 -3.86 -4.83
C LYS A 129 1.44 -4.62 -5.62
N LYS A 130 1.79 -5.68 -6.35
CA LYS A 130 0.81 -6.54 -7.05
C LYS A 130 -0.19 -7.19 -6.10
N LYS A 131 0.21 -7.46 -4.86
CA LYS A 131 -0.68 -7.96 -3.80
C LYS A 131 -1.59 -6.89 -3.17
N GLY A 132 -1.52 -5.65 -3.62
CA GLY A 132 -2.34 -4.54 -3.13
C GLY A 132 -1.74 -3.80 -1.93
N TYR A 133 -0.55 -4.15 -1.46
CA TYR A 133 0.14 -3.41 -0.42
C TYR A 133 0.82 -2.15 -0.96
N THR A 134 1.00 -1.16 -0.11
CA THR A 134 1.86 -0.01 -0.40
C THR A 134 3.30 -0.37 -0.09
N ALA A 135 4.19 -0.22 -1.06
CA ALA A 135 5.62 -0.45 -0.90
C ALA A 135 6.41 0.61 -1.66
N LEU A 136 7.49 1.08 -1.08
CA LEU A 136 8.36 2.11 -1.64
C LEU A 136 9.78 1.59 -1.74
N PHE A 137 10.48 1.98 -2.79
CA PHE A 137 11.94 1.87 -2.90
C PHE A 137 12.51 3.25 -2.67
N ILE A 138 13.34 3.42 -1.66
CA ILE A 138 13.89 4.71 -1.28
C ILE A 138 15.40 4.58 -1.15
N ASP A 139 16.13 5.50 -1.76
CA ASP A 139 17.55 5.70 -1.49
C ASP A 139 17.73 6.47 -0.16
N VAL A 140 18.67 6.02 0.68
CA VAL A 140 18.91 6.65 1.98
C VAL A 140 19.35 8.10 1.84
N THR A 141 20.14 8.43 0.81
CA THR A 141 20.60 9.79 0.54
C THR A 141 19.42 10.71 0.22
N GLU A 142 18.48 10.23 -0.58
CA GLU A 142 17.25 10.98 -0.90
C GLU A 142 16.37 11.17 0.33
N LEU A 143 16.24 10.14 1.15
CA LEU A 143 15.48 10.22 2.40
C LEU A 143 16.08 11.29 3.33
N ILE A 144 17.41 11.29 3.51
CA ILE A 144 18.09 12.30 4.33
C ILE A 144 17.91 13.71 3.73
N THR A 145 17.97 13.84 2.41
CA THR A 145 17.74 15.12 1.74
C THR A 145 16.32 15.61 1.96
N ALA A 146 15.32 14.73 1.80
CA ALA A 146 13.93 15.07 2.06
C ALA A 146 13.71 15.54 3.51
N TYR A 147 14.35 14.90 4.50
CA TYR A 147 14.32 15.38 5.89
C TYR A 147 14.95 16.76 6.04
N ARG A 148 16.12 17.02 5.46
CA ARG A 148 16.77 18.34 5.51
C ARG A 148 15.89 19.43 4.93
N ASP A 149 15.22 19.16 3.81
CA ASP A 149 14.35 20.10 3.14
C ASP A 149 13.12 20.48 3.99
N THR A 150 12.67 19.61 4.89
CA THR A 150 11.61 19.95 5.84
C THR A 150 12.03 21.03 6.84
N TYR A 151 13.30 21.04 7.26
CA TYR A 151 13.84 22.04 8.18
C TYR A 151 14.02 23.41 7.50
N THR A 152 14.32 23.44 6.20
CA THR A 152 14.52 24.67 5.44
C THR A 152 13.24 25.28 4.89
N LYS A 153 12.08 24.64 5.12
CA LYS A 153 10.75 25.01 4.59
C LYS A 153 10.71 25.14 3.06
N THR A 154 11.62 24.51 2.36
CA THR A 154 11.67 24.49 0.90
C THR A 154 10.86 23.32 0.29
N SER A 155 10.33 22.44 1.13
CA SER A 155 9.58 21.25 0.73
C SER A 155 8.09 21.40 1.06
N ASP A 156 7.23 20.96 0.15
CA ASP A 156 5.79 20.77 0.38
C ASP A 156 5.48 19.58 1.32
N VAL A 157 6.52 18.81 1.71
CA VAL A 157 6.43 17.65 2.58
C VAL A 157 6.83 18.01 3.99
N THR A 158 6.02 17.60 4.93
CA THR A 158 6.29 17.82 6.36
C THR A 158 7.06 16.65 6.96
N GLU A 159 7.89 16.91 7.99
CA GLU A 159 8.58 15.88 8.78
C GLU A 159 7.61 14.77 9.23
N LYS A 160 6.42 15.17 9.68
CA LYS A 160 5.36 14.25 10.11
C LYS A 160 4.86 13.30 9.01
N GLN A 161 4.97 13.69 7.75
CA GLN A 161 4.64 12.82 6.60
C GLN A 161 5.77 11.84 6.31
N LEU A 162 7.03 12.23 6.53
CA LEU A 162 8.18 11.35 6.39
C LEU A 162 8.24 10.30 7.53
N ASP A 163 7.98 10.71 8.78
CA ASP A 163 7.93 9.80 9.94
C ASP A 163 6.86 8.69 9.81
N GLN A 164 5.86 8.91 8.99
CA GLN A 164 4.82 7.90 8.74
C GLN A 164 5.23 6.87 7.67
N LEU A 165 6.42 7.01 7.07
CA LEU A 165 6.97 6.08 6.08
C LEU A 165 7.92 5.04 6.68
N ILE A 166 8.43 5.32 7.87
CA ILE A 166 9.34 4.48 8.65
C ILE A 166 8.55 3.73 9.71
#